data_691f32a22334b2a5f1e72de7211d8c6a
#
_entry.id   691f32a22334b2a5f1e72de7211d8c6a
#
_cell.length_a   1.000
_cell.length_b   1.000
_cell.length_c   1.000
_cell.angle_alpha   90.00
_cell.angle_beta   90.00
_cell.angle_gamma   90.00
#
_symmetry.space_group_name_H-M   'P 1'
#
loop_
_entity.id
_entity.type
_entity.pdbx_description
1 polymer ?
#
loop_
_entity_poly.entity_id
_entity_poly.type
_entity_poly.pdbx_seq_one_letter_code
_entity_poly.pdbx_strand_id
1 'polypeptide(L)'
;MSEKTLTRMDLAEAVFREVRLSRNDSAQLVESILQHMSDALVRGEQVKISSFGTFSVRDKSARVGRNPKTGEEVPIKPRRVLTFRPSHLMKERVAEGNKR
;
A
#
# COMPACT_ATOMS: atom_id res chain seq x y z
N MET A 1 -1.93 20.07 -14.24
CA MET A 1 -1.53 18.91 -13.44
C MET A 1 -2.73 18.32 -12.72
N SER A 2 -2.85 17.04 -12.78
CA SER A 2 -3.98 16.37 -12.15
C SER A 2 -3.68 16.08 -10.69
N GLU A 3 -4.65 16.34 -9.83
CA GLU A 3 -4.53 16.04 -8.42
C GLU A 3 -5.57 15.01 -8.00
N LYS A 4 -5.96 14.18 -8.94
CA LYS A 4 -6.92 13.14 -8.66
C LYS A 4 -6.30 12.04 -7.80
N THR A 5 -7.10 11.54 -6.90
CA THR A 5 -6.73 10.39 -6.08
C THR A 5 -7.66 9.25 -6.43
N LEU A 6 -7.08 8.08 -6.71
CA LEU A 6 -7.89 6.89 -6.91
C LEU A 6 -8.33 6.38 -5.56
N THR A 7 -9.63 6.33 -5.34
CA THR A 7 -10.18 5.95 -4.04
C THR A 7 -10.81 4.57 -4.11
N ARG A 8 -11.21 4.06 -2.94
CA ARG A 8 -11.94 2.79 -2.86
C ARG A 8 -13.23 2.84 -3.68
N MET A 9 -13.91 3.97 -3.66
CA MET A 9 -15.14 4.13 -4.46
C MET A 9 -14.84 4.03 -5.95
N ASP A 10 -13.72 4.58 -6.38
CA ASP A 10 -13.32 4.50 -7.78
C ASP A 10 -13.05 3.05 -8.19
N LEU A 11 -12.44 2.28 -7.30
CA LEU A 11 -12.22 0.86 -7.56
C LEU A 11 -13.53 0.11 -7.67
N ALA A 12 -14.48 0.40 -6.77
CA ALA A 12 -15.79 -0.23 -6.80
C ALA A 12 -16.52 0.10 -8.11
N GLU A 13 -16.40 1.33 -8.56
CA GLU A 13 -17.02 1.75 -9.82
C GLU A 13 -16.40 1.01 -11.00
N ALA A 14 -15.09 0.81 -10.99
CA ALA A 14 -14.40 0.06 -12.03
C ALA A 14 -14.88 -1.39 -12.07
N VAL A 15 -15.03 -2.02 -10.92
CA VAL A 15 -15.53 -3.39 -10.83
C VAL A 15 -16.96 -3.45 -11.37
N PHE A 16 -17.78 -2.49 -10.98
CA PHE A 16 -19.16 -2.42 -11.46
C PHE A 16 -19.24 -2.39 -12.99
N ARG A 17 -18.38 -1.57 -13.60
CA ARG A 17 -18.40 -1.43 -15.05
C ARG A 17 -17.85 -2.66 -15.77
N GLU A 18 -16.87 -3.33 -15.20
CA GLU A 18 -16.14 -4.37 -15.94
C GLU A 18 -16.57 -5.78 -15.59
N VAL A 19 -17.14 -5.99 -14.42
CA VAL A 19 -17.43 -7.34 -13.95
C VAL A 19 -18.92 -7.67 -13.94
N ARG A 20 -19.76 -6.66 -14.15
CA ARG A 20 -21.22 -6.82 -14.25
C ARG A 20 -21.85 -7.33 -12.94
N LEU A 21 -21.34 -6.89 -11.84
CA LEU A 21 -21.96 -7.08 -10.54
C LEU A 21 -22.82 -5.86 -10.23
N SER A 22 -23.70 -6.00 -9.25
CA SER A 22 -24.43 -4.84 -8.76
C SER A 22 -23.45 -3.85 -8.13
N ARG A 23 -23.90 -2.62 -7.94
CA ARG A 23 -23.04 -1.63 -7.27
C ARG A 23 -22.71 -2.05 -5.85
N ASN A 24 -23.69 -2.62 -5.16
CA ASN A 24 -23.47 -3.08 -3.80
C ASN A 24 -22.48 -4.23 -3.74
N ASP A 25 -22.63 -5.20 -4.64
CA ASP A 25 -21.71 -6.33 -4.68
C ASP A 25 -20.31 -5.91 -5.10
N SER A 26 -20.21 -4.94 -6.01
CA SER A 26 -18.91 -4.41 -6.44
C SER A 26 -18.17 -3.76 -5.28
N ALA A 27 -18.88 -2.95 -4.48
CA ALA A 27 -18.29 -2.32 -3.33
C ALA A 27 -17.84 -3.34 -2.30
N GLN A 28 -18.68 -4.36 -2.07
CA GLN A 28 -18.34 -5.43 -1.12
C GLN A 28 -17.12 -6.23 -1.56
N LEU A 29 -17.02 -6.47 -2.86
CA LEU A 29 -15.88 -7.22 -3.40
C LEU A 29 -14.58 -6.46 -3.18
N VAL A 30 -14.56 -5.17 -3.49
CA VAL A 30 -13.37 -4.33 -3.27
C VAL A 30 -13.01 -4.33 -1.79
N GLU A 31 -14.00 -4.15 -0.92
CA GLU A 31 -13.75 -4.13 0.50
C GLU A 31 -13.20 -5.45 1.00
N SER A 32 -13.73 -6.57 0.49
CA SER A 32 -13.26 -7.90 0.87
C SER A 32 -11.80 -8.11 0.48
N ILE A 33 -11.42 -7.70 -0.74
CA ILE A 33 -10.05 -7.84 -1.20
C ILE A 33 -9.10 -7.06 -0.30
N LEU A 34 -9.44 -5.80 -0.04
CA LEU A 34 -8.59 -4.95 0.79
C LEU A 34 -8.52 -5.48 2.22
N GLN A 35 -9.61 -6.04 2.73
CA GLN A 35 -9.63 -6.61 4.06
C GLN A 35 -8.71 -7.83 4.16
N HIS A 36 -8.74 -8.70 3.14
CA HIS A 36 -7.85 -9.87 3.13
C HIS A 36 -6.40 -9.45 3.13
N MET A 37 -6.06 -8.43 2.35
CA MET A 37 -4.70 -7.92 2.28
C MET A 37 -4.29 -7.35 3.64
N SER A 38 -5.17 -6.55 4.23
CA SER A 38 -4.90 -5.94 5.53
C SER A 38 -4.69 -6.99 6.60
N ASP A 39 -5.56 -8.00 6.63
CA ASP A 39 -5.46 -9.05 7.63
C ASP A 39 -4.15 -9.83 7.52
N ALA A 40 -3.71 -10.11 6.30
CA ALA A 40 -2.44 -10.79 6.07
C ALA A 40 -1.28 -9.95 6.63
N LEU A 41 -1.30 -8.67 6.35
CA LEU A 41 -0.24 -7.77 6.81
C LEU A 41 -0.23 -7.64 8.33
N VAL A 42 -1.41 -7.61 8.94
CA VAL A 42 -1.52 -7.58 10.39
C VAL A 42 -0.90 -8.84 11.02
N ARG A 43 -1.04 -9.98 10.35
CA ARG A 43 -0.42 -11.22 10.81
C ARG A 43 1.09 -11.27 10.52
N GLY A 44 1.64 -10.28 9.83
CA GLY A 44 3.05 -10.25 9.49
C GLY A 44 3.39 -10.96 8.19
N GLU A 45 2.39 -11.33 7.39
CA GLU A 45 2.61 -12.00 6.12
C GLU A 45 2.85 -10.98 5.01
N GLN A 46 3.65 -11.36 4.03
CA GLN A 46 3.78 -10.55 2.83
C GLN A 46 2.52 -10.65 1.98
N VAL A 47 2.20 -9.57 1.28
CA VAL A 47 1.16 -9.59 0.25
C VAL A 47 1.86 -9.31 -1.07
N LYS A 48 1.93 -10.33 -1.92
CA LYS A 48 2.65 -10.25 -3.17
C LYS A 48 1.66 -10.34 -4.33
N ILE A 49 1.62 -9.28 -5.13
CA ILE A 49 0.72 -9.23 -6.29
C ILE A 49 1.58 -9.17 -7.53
N SER A 50 1.51 -10.23 -8.32
CA SER A 50 2.34 -10.39 -9.50
C SER A 50 2.19 -9.19 -10.44
N SER A 51 3.29 -8.68 -10.96
CA SER A 51 3.36 -7.55 -11.88
C SER A 51 2.94 -6.21 -11.27
N PHE A 52 2.53 -6.21 -10.02
CA PHE A 52 2.14 -5.00 -9.32
C PHE A 52 3.17 -4.60 -8.27
N GLY A 53 3.36 -5.45 -7.28
CA GLY A 53 4.33 -5.17 -6.23
C GLY A 53 4.11 -6.03 -5.01
N THR A 54 4.90 -5.76 -3.98
CA THR A 54 4.88 -6.53 -2.75
C THR A 54 4.76 -5.59 -1.55
N PHE A 55 3.80 -5.89 -0.69
CA PHE A 55 3.66 -5.22 0.60
C PHE A 55 4.34 -6.08 1.64
N SER A 56 5.19 -5.49 2.46
CA SER A 56 5.94 -6.21 3.49
C SER A 56 5.82 -5.49 4.81
N VAL A 57 5.92 -6.26 5.88
CA VAL A 57 5.92 -5.72 7.23
C VAL A 57 7.27 -6.00 7.84
N ARG A 58 7.86 -5.00 8.47
CA ARG A 58 9.15 -5.13 9.13
C ARG A 58 9.03 -4.70 10.57
N ASP A 59 9.58 -5.51 11.46
CA ASP A 59 9.69 -5.15 12.86
C ASP A 59 11.02 -4.45 13.06
N LYS A 60 10.95 -3.21 13.54
CA LYS A 60 12.15 -2.44 13.86
C LYS A 60 12.33 -2.45 15.36
N SER A 61 13.50 -2.92 15.80
CA SER A 61 13.81 -2.99 17.22
C SER A 61 14.06 -1.61 17.81
N ALA A 62 13.99 -1.53 19.12
CA ALA A 62 14.29 -0.30 19.84
C ALA A 62 15.72 0.14 19.53
N ARG A 63 15.92 1.43 19.45
CA ARG A 63 17.24 1.99 19.21
C ARG A 63 17.31 3.38 19.82
N VAL A 64 18.51 3.95 19.84
CA VAL A 64 18.73 5.30 20.31
C VAL A 64 18.93 6.21 19.10
N GLY A 65 18.05 7.19 18.96
CA GLY A 65 18.22 8.21 17.95
C GLY A 65 18.88 9.44 18.56
N ARG A 66 19.22 10.40 17.73
CA ARG A 66 19.87 11.63 18.20
C ARG A 66 19.20 12.83 17.56
N ASN A 67 18.86 13.80 18.39
CA ASN A 67 18.27 15.04 17.90
C ASN A 67 19.36 15.86 17.20
N PRO A 68 19.24 16.12 15.89
CA PRO A 68 20.30 16.84 15.16
C PRO A 68 20.49 18.28 15.63
N LYS A 69 19.52 18.88 16.28
CA LYS A 69 19.64 20.26 16.75
C LYS A 69 20.35 20.36 18.09
N THR A 70 20.12 19.42 18.99
CA THR A 70 20.65 19.50 20.35
C THR A 70 21.72 18.47 20.61
N GLY A 71 21.85 17.44 19.78
CA GLY A 71 22.72 16.33 20.00
C GLY A 71 22.25 15.37 21.08
N GLU A 72 21.06 15.60 21.59
CA GLU A 72 20.48 14.85 22.67
C GLU A 72 20.03 13.47 22.19
N GLU A 73 20.29 12.43 23.00
CA GLU A 73 19.86 11.08 22.67
C GLU A 73 18.39 10.91 22.98
N VAL A 74 17.62 10.34 22.03
CA VAL A 74 16.19 10.14 22.16
C VAL A 74 15.91 8.66 21.92
N PRO A 75 15.29 7.96 22.89
CA PRO A 75 14.95 6.55 22.68
C PRO A 75 13.86 6.41 21.61
N ILE A 76 14.06 5.45 20.71
CA ILE A 76 13.07 5.13 19.68
C ILE A 76 12.52 3.76 19.99
N LYS A 77 11.20 3.68 20.17
CA LYS A 77 10.53 2.45 20.57
C LYS A 77 10.51 1.44 19.43
N PRO A 78 10.45 0.15 19.76
CA PRO A 78 10.23 -0.87 18.73
C PRO A 78 8.93 -0.59 18.03
N ARG A 79 8.89 -0.85 16.72
CA ARG A 79 7.67 -0.61 15.96
C ARG A 79 7.64 -1.51 14.74
N ARG A 80 6.43 -1.66 14.23
CA ARG A 80 6.22 -2.40 12.99
C ARG A 80 5.93 -1.40 11.90
N VAL A 81 6.59 -1.55 10.76
CA VAL A 81 6.40 -0.64 9.63
C VAL A 81 5.97 -1.41 8.41
N LEU A 82 5.13 -0.78 7.61
CA LEU A 82 4.65 -1.32 6.35
C LEU A 82 5.41 -0.66 5.22
N THR A 83 5.89 -1.47 4.28
CA THR A 83 6.56 -0.94 3.09
C THR A 83 5.94 -1.56 1.85
N PHE A 84 5.97 -0.81 0.76
CA PHE A 84 5.52 -1.28 -0.54
C PHE A 84 6.68 -1.20 -1.52
N ARG A 85 6.95 -2.32 -2.19
CA ARG A 85 7.97 -2.37 -3.23
C ARG A 85 7.29 -2.65 -4.56
N PRO A 86 7.30 -1.69 -5.48
CA PRO A 86 6.69 -1.91 -6.80
C PRO A 86 7.47 -2.94 -7.60
N SER A 87 6.77 -3.66 -8.46
CA SER A 87 7.41 -4.60 -9.38
C SER A 87 8.22 -3.81 -10.41
N HIS A 88 9.15 -4.52 -11.07
CA HIS A 88 9.93 -3.90 -12.13
C HIS A 88 9.02 -3.37 -13.24
N LEU A 89 8.03 -4.15 -13.61
CA LEU A 89 7.06 -3.76 -14.63
C LEU A 89 6.31 -2.50 -14.21
N MET A 90 5.90 -2.42 -12.94
CA MET A 90 5.20 -1.24 -12.44
C MET A 90 6.08 0.00 -12.51
N LYS A 91 7.36 -0.16 -12.14
CA LYS A 91 8.30 0.96 -12.19
C LYS A 91 8.44 1.49 -13.61
N GLU A 92 8.54 0.58 -14.57
CA GLU A 92 8.65 0.98 -15.97
C GLU A 92 7.42 1.71 -16.47
N ARG A 93 6.26 1.22 -16.10
CA ARG A 93 5.01 1.84 -16.53
C ARG A 93 4.84 3.24 -15.95
N VAL A 94 5.22 3.41 -14.69
CA VAL A 94 5.14 4.72 -14.05
C VAL A 94 6.13 5.69 -14.70
N ALA A 95 7.35 5.24 -14.95
CA ALA A 95 8.36 6.06 -15.62
C ALA A 95 7.90 6.46 -17.01
N GLU A 96 7.29 5.54 -17.73
CA GLU A 96 6.79 5.79 -19.09
C GLU A 96 5.69 6.85 -19.09
N GLY A 97 4.82 6.80 -18.10
CA GLY A 97 3.75 7.77 -17.95
C GLY A 97 4.24 9.18 -17.73
N ASN A 98 5.43 9.33 -17.11
CA ASN A 98 6.01 10.63 -16.84
C ASN A 98 6.66 11.29 -18.05
N LYS A 99 6.77 10.57 -19.15
CA LYS A 99 7.45 11.09 -20.33
C LYS A 99 6.55 11.90 -21.25
N ARG A 100 5.33 12.09 -20.88
CA ARG A 100 4.40 12.84 -21.70
C ARG A 100 4.44 14.31 -21.42
#